data_e2439932ecca6d32a9477af2f0a6d771
#
_entry.id   e2439932ecca6d32a9477af2f0a6d771
#
_cell.length_a   1.000
_cell.length_b   1.000
_cell.length_c   1.000
_cell.angle_alpha   90.00
_cell.angle_beta   90.00
_cell.angle_gamma   90.00
#
_symmetry.space_group_name_H-M   'P 1'
#
loop_
_entity.id
_entity.type
_entity.pdbx_description
1 polymer ?
#
loop_
_entity_poly.entity_id
_entity_poly.type
_entity_poly.pdbx_seq_one_letter_code
_entity_poly.pdbx_strand_id
1 'polypeptide(L)'
;MTMKKTEQRKSELVEKLGIFFEKKEQMAPVAARIFSYIILTGKQGTTFEDLVSNLCASKSTISTHLNHLQDLKKLSYFTKTGDRKKYFIINSDTMLQSISTM
;
A
#
# COMPACT_ATOMS: atom_id res chain seq x y z
N MET A 1 20.75 16.02 -7.63
CA MET A 1 21.05 14.93 -6.75
C MET A 1 20.24 13.70 -7.06
N THR A 2 20.88 12.62 -7.01
CA THR A 2 20.23 11.35 -7.36
C THR A 2 19.30 10.90 -6.24
N MET A 3 18.33 10.09 -6.62
CA MET A 3 17.46 9.42 -5.68
C MET A 3 18.27 8.56 -4.73
N LYS A 4 17.86 8.50 -3.48
CA LYS A 4 18.53 7.65 -2.51
C LYS A 4 18.36 6.18 -2.88
N LYS A 5 19.37 5.37 -2.59
CA LYS A 5 19.33 3.95 -2.89
C LYS A 5 18.13 3.25 -2.25
N THR A 6 17.75 3.66 -1.03
CA THR A 6 16.61 3.09 -0.35
C THR A 6 15.30 3.34 -1.08
N GLU A 7 15.16 4.52 -1.69
CA GLU A 7 13.96 4.86 -2.46
C GLU A 7 13.89 4.04 -3.74
N GLN A 8 15.02 3.85 -4.42
CA GLN A 8 15.06 3.02 -5.62
C GLN A 8 14.73 1.58 -5.30
N ARG A 9 15.27 1.06 -4.19
CA ARG A 9 14.97 -0.30 -3.75
C ARG A 9 13.50 -0.48 -3.42
N LYS A 10 12.91 0.51 -2.75
CA LYS A 10 11.51 0.45 -2.40
C LYS A 10 10.66 0.38 -3.66
N SER A 11 10.99 1.19 -4.66
CA SER A 11 10.29 1.22 -5.93
C SER A 11 10.36 -0.14 -6.64
N GLU A 12 11.54 -0.74 -6.67
CA GLU A 12 11.73 -2.06 -7.26
C GLU A 12 10.96 -3.13 -6.52
N LEU A 13 10.96 -3.07 -5.19
CA LEU A 13 10.24 -4.03 -4.36
C LEU A 13 8.73 -3.88 -4.52
N VAL A 14 8.25 -2.65 -4.68
CA VAL A 14 6.83 -2.43 -4.94
C VAL A 14 6.42 -3.12 -6.24
N GLU A 15 7.24 -3.04 -7.28
CA GLU A 15 6.95 -3.70 -8.54
C GLU A 15 6.94 -5.21 -8.41
N LYS A 16 7.95 -5.77 -7.78
CA LYS A 16 8.06 -7.22 -7.61
C LYS A 16 6.93 -7.76 -6.74
N LEU A 17 6.69 -7.11 -5.63
CA LEU A 17 5.64 -7.51 -4.71
C LEU A 17 4.26 -7.30 -5.34
N GLY A 18 4.12 -6.24 -6.14
CA GLY A 18 2.89 -5.97 -6.87
C GLY A 18 2.54 -7.10 -7.82
N ILE A 19 3.52 -7.56 -8.59
CA ILE A 19 3.31 -8.69 -9.51
C ILE A 19 2.89 -9.94 -8.74
N PHE A 20 3.52 -10.17 -7.60
CA PHE A 20 3.17 -11.30 -6.73
C PHE A 20 1.70 -11.24 -6.31
N PHE A 21 1.24 -10.08 -5.85
CA PHE A 21 -0.15 -9.93 -5.41
C PHE A 21 -1.15 -9.96 -6.56
N GLU A 22 -0.77 -9.49 -7.75
CA GLU A 22 -1.63 -9.62 -8.91
C GLU A 22 -1.96 -11.09 -9.16
N LYS A 23 -0.97 -11.95 -9.03
CA LYS A 23 -1.13 -13.38 -9.29
C LYS A 23 -1.77 -14.11 -8.12
N LYS A 24 -1.27 -13.88 -6.92
CA LYS A 24 -1.73 -14.64 -5.75
C LYS A 24 -3.12 -14.22 -5.30
N GLU A 25 -3.38 -12.92 -5.23
CA GLU A 25 -4.63 -12.38 -4.70
C GLU A 25 -5.55 -11.89 -5.80
N GLN A 26 -5.14 -12.02 -7.05
CA GLN A 26 -5.89 -11.55 -8.21
C GLN A 26 -6.25 -10.06 -8.09
N MET A 27 -5.34 -9.29 -7.57
CA MET A 27 -5.51 -7.84 -7.45
C MET A 27 -5.28 -7.14 -8.77
N ALA A 28 -6.03 -6.05 -8.99
CA ALA A 28 -5.74 -5.16 -10.10
C ALA A 28 -4.33 -4.60 -9.95
N PRO A 29 -3.62 -4.29 -11.04
CA PRO A 29 -2.23 -3.83 -10.95
C PRO A 29 -2.00 -2.65 -10.01
N VAL A 30 -2.87 -1.63 -10.07
CA VAL A 30 -2.72 -0.46 -9.19
C VAL A 30 -2.97 -0.84 -7.73
N ALA A 31 -4.01 -1.64 -7.48
CA ALA A 31 -4.32 -2.09 -6.13
C ALA A 31 -3.15 -2.87 -5.53
N ALA A 32 -2.54 -3.74 -6.32
CA ALA A 32 -1.39 -4.52 -5.87
C ALA A 32 -0.21 -3.64 -5.48
N ARG A 33 0.02 -2.57 -6.23
CA ARG A 33 1.12 -1.65 -5.93
C ARG A 33 0.83 -0.79 -4.70
N ILE A 34 -0.42 -0.37 -4.54
CA ILE A 34 -0.83 0.35 -3.33
C ILE A 34 -0.59 -0.53 -2.10
N PHE A 35 -1.06 -1.76 -2.15
CA PHE A 35 -0.92 -2.71 -1.06
C PHE A 35 0.55 -2.96 -0.74
N SER A 36 1.36 -3.18 -1.77
CA SER A 36 2.80 -3.41 -1.63
C SER A 36 3.51 -2.22 -1.00
N TYR A 37 3.18 -1.02 -1.45
CA TYR A 37 3.78 0.20 -0.93
C TYR A 37 3.49 0.35 0.57
N ILE A 38 2.26 0.08 0.96
CA ILE A 38 1.85 0.19 2.36
C ILE A 38 2.57 -0.86 3.21
N ILE A 39 2.68 -2.10 2.71
CA ILE A 39 3.44 -3.15 3.41
C ILE A 39 4.89 -2.71 3.66
N LEU A 40 5.53 -2.19 2.62
CA LEU A 40 6.96 -1.83 2.70
C LEU A 40 7.18 -0.59 3.55
N THR A 41 6.19 0.28 3.67
CA THR A 41 6.30 1.46 4.53
C THR A 41 6.16 1.08 6.01
N GLY A 42 5.31 0.10 6.31
CA GLY A 42 5.20 -0.43 7.66
C GLY A 42 4.34 0.40 8.59
N LYS A 43 4.66 0.32 9.87
CA LYS A 43 3.83 0.86 10.95
C LYS A 43 3.71 2.38 10.97
N GLN A 44 4.65 3.08 10.36
CA GLN A 44 4.59 4.54 10.32
C GLN A 44 3.41 5.04 9.49
N GLY A 45 2.88 4.19 8.61
CA GLY A 45 1.71 4.51 7.83
C GLY A 45 2.02 5.25 6.55
N THR A 46 1.11 5.13 5.59
CA THR A 46 1.23 5.74 4.26
C THR A 46 0.05 6.66 4.05
N THR A 47 0.30 7.91 3.66
CA THR A 47 -0.78 8.85 3.37
C THR A 47 -1.25 8.70 1.93
N PHE A 48 -2.44 9.23 1.65
CA PHE A 48 -2.96 9.29 0.30
C PHE A 48 -1.99 10.03 -0.64
N GLU A 49 -1.45 11.15 -0.16
CA GLU A 49 -0.50 11.95 -0.93
C GLU A 49 0.77 11.17 -1.27
N ASP A 50 1.24 10.35 -0.33
CA ASP A 50 2.39 9.48 -0.58
C ASP A 50 2.13 8.55 -1.75
N LEU A 51 0.94 7.96 -1.78
CA LEU A 51 0.58 7.03 -2.85
C LEU A 51 0.49 7.74 -4.19
N VAL A 52 -0.16 8.89 -4.22
CA VAL A 52 -0.29 9.67 -5.46
C VAL A 52 1.08 10.08 -5.98
N SER A 53 1.97 10.52 -5.09
CA SER A 53 3.29 11.00 -5.48
C SER A 53 4.20 9.87 -5.97
N ASN A 54 4.06 8.68 -5.41
CA ASN A 54 5.05 7.61 -5.66
C ASN A 54 4.58 6.54 -6.63
N LEU A 55 3.29 6.42 -6.88
CA LEU A 55 2.77 5.34 -7.74
C LEU A 55 2.36 5.81 -9.13
N CYS A 56 2.55 7.08 -9.44
CA CYS A 56 2.27 7.62 -10.77
C CYS A 56 0.86 7.30 -11.27
N ALA A 57 -0.12 7.35 -10.37
CA ALA A 57 -1.52 7.13 -10.71
C ALA A 57 -2.35 8.34 -10.31
N SER A 58 -3.50 8.52 -10.96
CA SER A 58 -4.36 9.66 -10.66
C SER A 58 -4.98 9.52 -9.27
N LYS A 59 -5.38 10.64 -8.70
CA LYS A 59 -6.02 10.66 -7.38
C LYS A 59 -7.28 9.80 -7.35
N SER A 60 -8.09 9.85 -8.40
CA SER A 60 -9.32 9.07 -8.43
C SER A 60 -9.03 7.57 -8.51
N THR A 61 -8.02 7.18 -9.26
CA THR A 61 -7.62 5.78 -9.36
C THR A 61 -7.13 5.27 -8.01
N ILE A 62 -6.25 6.03 -7.35
CA ILE A 62 -5.75 5.67 -6.01
C ILE A 62 -6.91 5.56 -5.03
N SER A 63 -7.80 6.55 -5.02
CA SER A 63 -8.95 6.56 -4.11
C SER A 63 -9.85 5.34 -4.29
N THR A 64 -10.15 5.00 -5.54
CA THR A 64 -11.01 3.86 -5.84
C THR A 64 -10.43 2.56 -5.32
N HIS A 65 -9.16 2.30 -5.62
CA HIS A 65 -8.52 1.06 -5.18
C HIS A 65 -8.25 1.03 -3.67
N LEU A 66 -7.94 2.19 -3.09
CA LEU A 66 -7.71 2.29 -1.66
C LEU A 66 -9.00 1.96 -0.89
N ASN A 67 -10.12 2.51 -1.34
CA ASN A 67 -11.42 2.22 -0.73
C ASN A 67 -11.77 0.74 -0.86
N HIS A 68 -11.51 0.16 -2.02
CA HIS A 68 -11.78 -1.25 -2.26
C HIS A 68 -10.97 -2.14 -1.30
N LEU A 69 -9.69 -1.82 -1.12
CA LEU A 69 -8.83 -2.57 -0.20
C LEU A 69 -9.30 -2.44 1.25
N GLN A 70 -9.82 -1.28 1.62
CA GLN A 70 -10.41 -1.08 2.95
C GLN A 70 -11.69 -1.91 3.10
N ASP A 71 -12.53 -1.94 2.08
CA ASP A 71 -13.76 -2.74 2.08
C ASP A 71 -13.46 -4.23 2.24
N LEU A 72 -12.38 -4.69 1.65
CA LEU A 72 -11.93 -6.07 1.79
C LEU A 72 -11.23 -6.33 3.13
N LYS A 73 -11.11 -5.30 3.96
CA LYS A 73 -10.45 -5.36 5.27
C LYS A 73 -8.98 -5.74 5.19
N LYS A 74 -8.35 -5.44 4.07
CA LYS A 74 -6.91 -5.65 3.90
C LYS A 74 -6.11 -4.49 4.47
N LEU A 75 -6.71 -3.32 4.56
CA LEU A 75 -6.09 -2.11 5.09
C LEU A 75 -6.91 -1.52 6.22
N SER A 76 -6.22 -0.88 7.14
CA SER A 76 -6.85 0.00 8.12
C SER A 76 -6.09 1.32 8.12
N TYR A 77 -6.44 2.22 9.02
CA TYR A 77 -5.73 3.50 9.11
C TYR A 77 -5.78 4.02 10.53
N PHE A 78 -4.88 4.96 10.81
CA PHE A 78 -4.91 5.71 12.05
C PHE A 78 -4.70 7.19 11.74
N THR A 79 -5.02 8.04 12.71
CA THR A 79 -4.77 9.48 12.60
C THR A 79 -3.85 9.88 13.74
N LYS A 80 -3.19 11.03 13.58
CA LYS A 80 -2.31 11.57 14.61
C LYS A 80 -2.95 12.81 15.20
N THR A 81 -2.73 13.04 16.49
CA THR A 81 -3.26 14.21 17.18
C THR A 81 -2.81 15.48 16.45
N GLY A 82 -3.79 16.33 16.14
CA GLY A 82 -3.52 17.59 15.45
C GLY A 82 -3.31 17.47 13.95
N ASP A 83 -3.45 16.27 13.40
CA ASP A 83 -3.26 16.01 11.98
C ASP A 83 -4.56 15.45 11.40
N ARG A 84 -4.95 15.92 10.23
CA ARG A 84 -6.17 15.47 9.57
C ARG A 84 -5.92 14.30 8.62
N LYS A 85 -4.68 13.95 8.38
CA LYS A 85 -4.35 12.90 7.43
C LYS A 85 -4.63 11.53 7.99
N LYS A 86 -5.04 10.63 7.11
CA LYS A 86 -5.12 9.21 7.44
C LYS A 86 -3.81 8.54 7.06
N TYR A 87 -3.32 7.70 7.95
CA TYR A 87 -2.10 6.94 7.73
C TYR A 87 -2.49 5.48 7.58
N PHE A 88 -2.42 4.98 6.34
CA PHE A 88 -2.87 3.63 6.03
C PHE A 88 -1.80 2.61 6.38
N ILE A 89 -2.26 1.51 6.95
CA ILE A 89 -1.40 0.40 7.35
C ILE A 89 -2.08 -0.90 6.95
N ILE A 90 -1.32 -1.98 6.93
CA ILE A 90 -1.85 -3.31 6.67
C ILE A 90 -2.68 -3.75 7.86
N ASN A 91 -3.82 -4.35 7.58
CA ASN A 91 -4.63 -4.98 8.60
C ASN A 91 -3.93 -6.26 9.02
N SER A 92 -3.36 -6.27 10.23
CA SER A 92 -2.53 -7.38 10.70
C SER A 92 -3.29 -8.70 10.79
N ASP A 93 -4.57 -8.65 11.11
CA ASP A 93 -5.37 -9.88 11.20
C ASP A 93 -5.46 -10.57 9.84
N THR A 94 -5.71 -9.80 8.79
CA THR A 94 -5.76 -10.34 7.43
C THR A 94 -4.41 -10.92 7.02
N MET A 95 -3.35 -10.23 7.38
CA MET A 95 -2.00 -10.67 7.07
C MET A 95 -1.67 -11.99 7.76
N LEU A 96 -2.03 -12.11 9.04
CA LEU A 96 -1.82 -13.34 9.78
C LEU A 96 -2.59 -14.50 9.18
N GLN A 97 -3.81 -14.27 8.73
CA GLN A 97 -4.60 -15.31 8.08
C GLN A 97 -3.94 -15.76 6.78
N SER A 98 -3.43 -14.83 5.99
CA SER A 98 -2.71 -15.16 4.75
C SER A 98 -1.48 -16.02 5.03
N ILE A 99 -0.76 -15.70 6.08
CA ILE A 99 0.44 -16.45 6.47
C ILE A 99 0.05 -17.83 6.96
N SER A 100 -1.00 -17.93 7.77
CA SER A 100 -1.45 -19.21 8.34
C SER A 100 -1.87 -20.22 7.31
N THR A 101 -2.38 -19.74 6.17
CA THR A 101 -2.88 -20.64 5.13
C THR A 101 -1.80 -21.08 4.14
N MET A 102 -0.59 -20.54 4.29
CA MET A 102 0.52 -20.90 3.41
C MET A 102 1.16 -22.24 3.77
#